data_6043acb66f18cbe2d1dd1827fe34965e
#
_entry.id   6043acb66f18cbe2d1dd1827fe34965e
#
_cell.length_a   1.000
_cell.length_b   1.000
_cell.length_c   1.000
_cell.angle_alpha   90.00
_cell.angle_beta   90.00
_cell.angle_gamma   90.00
#
_symmetry.space_group_name_H-M   'P 1'
#
loop_
_entity.id
_entity.type
_entity.pdbx_description
1 polymer ?
#
loop_
_entity_poly.entity_id
_entity_poly.type
_entity_poly.pdbx_seq_one_letter_code
_entity_poly.pdbx_strand_id
1 'polypeptide(L)' 'LVSNQPNTDLYQKVFDLVRTQLGIERGSEPESQLAANIIQFYKQGIRTEAQLLIMARTSAIS' A
#
# COMPACT_ATOMS: atom_id res chain seq x y z
N LEU A 1 -17.11 18.91 1.08
CA LEU A 1 -16.72 18.73 1.03
C LEU A 1 -16.02 17.91 1.41
N VAL A 2 -15.77 17.50 1.47
CA VAL A 2 -15.10 16.90 1.84
C VAL A 2 -14.93 15.74 1.82
N SER A 3 -14.93 15.14 1.50
CA SER A 3 -14.80 14.13 1.37
C SER A 3 -14.12 13.37 1.75
N ASN A 4 -13.71 13.05 1.82
CA ASN A 4 -13.07 12.36 2.21
C ASN A 4 -12.97 11.11 2.03
N GLN A 5 -12.39 10.59 1.59
CA GLN A 5 -12.02 9.27 1.44
C GLN A 5 -10.69 9.09 2.05
N PRO A 6 -10.56 9.18 3.32
CA PRO A 6 -9.28 9.05 4.01
C PRO A 6 -8.63 7.70 3.75
N ASN A 7 -9.45 6.68 3.55
CA ASN A 7 -8.91 5.35 3.30
C ASN A 7 -8.18 5.28 1.98
N THR A 8 -8.75 5.92 0.98
CA THR A 8 -8.15 5.95 -0.33
C THR A 8 -6.83 6.71 -0.31
N ASP A 9 -6.80 7.83 0.42
CA ASP A 9 -5.59 8.61 0.52
C ASP A 9 -4.47 7.82 1.17
N LEU A 10 -4.78 7.11 2.24
CA LEU A 10 -3.79 6.30 2.93
C LEU A 10 -3.27 5.20 2.03
N TYR A 11 -4.16 4.50 1.37
CA TYR A 11 -3.79 3.43 0.46
C TYR A 11 -2.88 3.95 -0.64
N GLN A 12 -3.27 5.06 -1.27
CA GLN A 12 -2.49 5.65 -2.35
C GLN A 12 -1.10 6.01 -1.91
N LYS A 13 -1.01 6.64 -0.75
CA LYS A 13 0.27 7.08 -0.24
C LYS A 13 1.21 5.93 0.01
N VAL A 14 0.74 4.90 0.70
CA VAL A 14 1.56 3.74 1.00
C VAL A 14 1.94 3.02 -0.29
N PHE A 15 0.99 2.85 -1.18
CA PHE A 15 1.24 2.19 -2.44
C PHE A 15 2.34 2.89 -3.24
N ASP A 16 2.20 4.21 -3.37
CA ASP A 16 3.19 4.98 -4.13
C ASP A 16 4.57 4.92 -3.50
N LEU A 17 4.62 5.04 -2.18
CA LEU A 17 5.89 5.02 -1.48
C LEU A 17 6.62 3.70 -1.66
N VAL A 18 5.92 2.60 -1.44
CA VAL A 18 6.55 1.29 -1.56
C VAL A 18 6.92 1.02 -3.01
N ARG A 19 6.04 1.35 -3.92
CA ARG A 19 6.31 1.13 -5.33
C ARG A 19 7.57 1.86 -5.75
N THR A 20 7.71 3.11 -5.32
CA THR A 20 8.88 3.90 -5.65
C THR A 20 10.13 3.37 -4.99
N GLN A 21 10.04 3.01 -3.72
CA GLN A 21 11.21 2.54 -2.98
C GLN A 21 11.75 1.24 -3.53
N LEU A 22 10.88 0.37 -3.99
CA LEU A 22 11.29 -0.93 -4.49
C LEU A 22 11.46 -0.96 -6.00
N GLY A 23 11.16 0.15 -6.67
CA GLY A 23 11.31 0.20 -8.11
C GLY A 23 10.37 -0.71 -8.85
N ILE A 24 9.16 -0.87 -8.35
CA ILE A 24 8.18 -1.76 -8.96
C ILE A 24 7.56 -1.06 -10.16
N GLU A 25 7.54 -1.74 -11.28
CA GLU A 25 7.04 -1.18 -12.52
C GLU A 25 5.52 -1.25 -12.57
N ARG A 26 4.95 -0.29 -13.27
CA ARG A 26 3.51 -0.27 -13.50
C ARG A 26 3.08 -1.44 -14.36
N GLY A 27 1.94 -2.02 -14.01
CA GLY A 27 1.38 -3.12 -14.76
C GLY A 27 2.08 -4.42 -14.54
N SER A 28 3.05 -4.45 -13.64
CA SER A 28 3.76 -5.69 -13.35
C SER A 28 3.02 -6.49 -12.30
N GLU A 29 3.38 -7.75 -12.21
CA GLU A 29 2.79 -8.62 -11.22
C GLU A 29 3.09 -8.16 -9.79
N PRO A 30 4.33 -7.74 -9.48
CA PRO A 30 4.62 -7.20 -8.16
C PRO A 30 3.72 -6.02 -7.78
N GLU A 31 3.34 -5.21 -8.77
CA GLU A 31 2.47 -4.08 -8.49
C GLU A 31 1.09 -4.56 -8.05
N SER A 32 0.55 -5.54 -8.76
CA SER A 32 -0.74 -6.11 -8.40
C SER A 32 -0.69 -6.74 -7.01
N GLN A 33 0.39 -7.45 -6.74
CA GLN A 33 0.58 -8.08 -5.44
C GLN A 33 0.63 -7.04 -4.33
N LEU A 34 1.35 -5.95 -4.59
CA LEU A 34 1.48 -4.88 -3.61
C LEU A 34 0.11 -4.29 -3.28
N ALA A 35 -0.68 -4.01 -4.30
CA ALA A 35 -2.00 -3.44 -4.09
C ALA A 35 -2.87 -4.37 -3.26
N ALA A 36 -2.87 -5.65 -3.60
CA ALA A 36 -3.66 -6.63 -2.89
C ALA A 36 -3.22 -6.75 -1.43
N ASN A 37 -1.91 -6.71 -1.20
CA ASN A 37 -1.38 -6.82 0.14
C ASN A 37 -1.80 -5.65 1.02
N ILE A 38 -1.74 -4.45 0.47
CA ILE A 38 -2.11 -3.26 1.23
C ILE A 38 -3.58 -3.32 1.62
N ILE A 39 -4.43 -3.71 0.68
CA ILE A 39 -5.85 -3.83 0.96
C ILE A 39 -6.10 -4.87 2.04
N GLN A 40 -5.40 -5.98 1.96
CA GLN A 40 -5.54 -7.05 2.93
C GLN A 40 -5.16 -6.58 4.33
N PHE A 41 -4.03 -5.90 4.45
CA PHE A 41 -3.59 -5.39 5.75
C PHE A 41 -4.57 -4.38 6.30
N TYR A 42 -5.10 -3.53 5.44
CA TYR A 42 -6.07 -2.55 5.86
C TYR A 42 -7.32 -3.23 6.44
N LYS A 43 -7.76 -4.28 5.79
CA LYS A 43 -8.92 -5.04 6.25
C LYS A 43 -8.65 -5.70 7.59
N GLN A 44 -7.42 -6.08 7.84
CA GLN A 44 -7.05 -6.72 9.10
C GLN A 44 -6.96 -5.72 10.26
N GLY A 45 -7.09 -4.44 9.97
CA GLY A 45 -7.07 -3.43 11.00
C GLY A 45 -5.83 -2.58 11.05
N ILE A 46 -4.91 -2.79 10.13
CA ILE A 46 -3.69 -1.99 10.07
C ILE A 46 -4.01 -0.71 9.31
N ARG A 47 -4.19 0.38 10.06
CA ARG A 47 -4.72 1.60 9.49
C ARG A 47 -3.84 2.82 9.63
N THR A 48 -2.61 2.64 10.08
CA THR A 48 -1.67 3.76 10.18
C THR A 48 -0.70 3.67 9.03
N GLU A 49 -0.27 4.83 8.57
CA GLU A 49 0.63 4.89 7.43
C GLU A 49 1.93 4.14 7.70
N ALA A 50 2.53 4.37 8.85
CA ALA A 50 3.80 3.74 9.19
C ALA A 50 3.67 2.23 9.22
N GLN A 51 2.61 1.74 9.82
CA GLN A 51 2.40 0.30 9.93
C GLN A 51 2.16 -0.32 8.57
N LEU A 52 1.28 0.29 7.78
CA LEU A 52 1.00 -0.22 6.44
C LEU A 52 2.25 -0.21 5.58
N LEU A 53 3.04 0.84 5.70
CA LEU A 53 4.26 0.96 4.91
C LEU A 53 5.22 -0.18 5.23
N ILE A 54 5.43 -0.44 6.52
CA ILE A 54 6.34 -1.48 6.95
C ILE A 54 5.84 -2.85 6.49
N MET A 55 4.56 -3.12 6.70
CA MET A 55 3.99 -4.40 6.34
C MET A 55 4.02 -4.63 4.84
N ALA A 56 3.65 -3.61 4.07
CA ALA A 56 3.61 -3.74 2.63
C ALA A 56 5.01 -3.96 2.07
N ARG A 57 5.97 -3.23 2.60
CA ARG A 57 7.35 -3.34 2.13
C ARG A 57 7.92 -4.71 2.45
N THR A 58 7.71 -5.17 3.66
CA THR A 58 8.19 -6.48 4.08
C THR A 58 7.58 -7.58 3.23
N SER A 59 6.29 -7.47 2.98
CA SER A 59 5.59 -8.47 2.18
C SER A 59 6.11 -8.49 0.74
N ALA A 60 6.39 -7.32 0.20
CA ALA A 60 6.84 -7.22 -1.19
C ALA A 60 8.25 -7.76 -1.36
N ILE A 61 9.07 -7.64 -0.33
CA ILE A 61 10.46 -8.08 -0.42
C ILE A 61 10.56 -9.59 -0.27
N SER A 62 9.74 -10.13 0.60
CA SER A 62 9.82 -11.58 0.81
C SER A 62 9.11 -12.30 -0.32
#